data_ef7634cc21eecdbfe166880c6da29c75
#
_entry.id   ef7634cc21eecdbfe166880c6da29c75
#
_cell.length_a   1.000
_cell.length_b   1.000
_cell.length_c   1.000
_cell.angle_alpha   90.00
_cell.angle_beta   90.00
_cell.angle_gamma   90.00
#
_symmetry.space_group_name_H-M   'P 1'
#
loop_
_entity.id
_entity.type
_entity.pdbx_description
1 polymer ?
#
loop_
_entity_poly.entity_id
_entity_poly.type
_entity_poly.pdbx_seq_one_letter_code
_entity_poly.pdbx_strand_id
1 'polypeptide(L)'
;MWSRRFAVAGAVLLGAVLVAPPGAAAAPTVPSPAALAAAAPAGLIPDRPSPEDVRRALVRVERASHGKVRLGVVGRTNEQRPIRLATVGTGSTRLLYMTQQHGDEPLGTPAAVRALWALGVPDSAWHRWLRSRVTIDIVVQANPDGAVRNQRYNHDPSASGDYSEPGVGYDINRFHNPITPIEDNPVPESRAILRYWHATHPAIVVDYHMQGRYLQPDGRETTASILWPTSPLAGPAAVDRSRQLAVRNYDAMTYVAGANVTRYPGGDYEGIARNAYGILGSASLLVELSDLPQEQTAFQIRTAFVSMIATAQGAADGSLWRVNGDRADSIPARGPSLPDTPALRRADAA
;
A
#
# COMPACT_ATOMS: atom_id res chain seq x y z
N MET A 1 0.22 -82.92 32.95
CA MET A 1 -0.78 -82.68 31.92
C MET A 1 -1.27 -81.27 32.10
N TRP A 2 -0.80 -80.34 31.29
CA TRP A 2 -1.22 -78.93 31.37
C TRP A 2 -1.86 -78.56 30.02
N SER A 3 -3.15 -78.24 30.07
CA SER A 3 -3.92 -77.80 28.91
C SER A 3 -3.78 -76.26 28.74
N ARG A 4 -3.23 -75.83 27.62
CA ARG A 4 -3.20 -74.43 27.22
C ARG A 4 -4.51 -74.04 26.57
N ARG A 5 -5.21 -73.05 27.12
CA ARG A 5 -6.36 -72.40 26.48
C ARG A 5 -5.84 -71.25 25.63
N PHE A 6 -6.13 -71.26 24.35
CA PHE A 6 -5.92 -70.10 23.46
C PHE A 6 -7.12 -69.16 23.58
N ALA A 7 -6.86 -67.92 23.94
CA ALA A 7 -7.84 -66.85 23.86
C ALA A 7 -7.73 -66.18 22.47
N VAL A 8 -8.80 -66.18 21.71
CA VAL A 8 -8.88 -65.42 20.45
C VAL A 8 -9.35 -64.01 20.79
N ALA A 9 -8.49 -63.00 20.60
CA ALA A 9 -8.86 -61.59 20.72
C ALA A 9 -9.41 -61.10 19.37
N GLY A 10 -10.73 -60.85 19.32
CA GLY A 10 -11.36 -60.22 18.16
C GLY A 10 -11.04 -58.71 18.13
N ALA A 11 -10.34 -58.28 17.11
CA ALA A 11 -10.12 -56.84 16.87
C ALA A 11 -11.37 -56.25 16.19
N VAL A 12 -12.06 -55.34 16.92
CA VAL A 12 -13.13 -54.53 16.34
C VAL A 12 -12.47 -53.33 15.65
N LEU A 13 -12.46 -53.29 14.34
CA LEU A 13 -12.07 -52.16 13.51
C LEU A 13 -13.20 -51.11 13.57
N LEU A 14 -13.07 -50.12 14.42
CA LEU A 14 -13.86 -48.85 14.36
C LEU A 14 -13.40 -48.07 13.11
N GLY A 15 -14.17 -48.15 12.05
CA GLY A 15 -13.99 -47.25 10.90
C GLY A 15 -14.31 -45.81 11.27
N ALA A 16 -13.26 -44.98 11.48
CA ALA A 16 -13.46 -43.56 11.58
C ALA A 16 -13.87 -42.99 10.20
N VAL A 17 -15.13 -42.63 10.07
CA VAL A 17 -15.63 -41.84 8.94
C VAL A 17 -15.01 -40.47 9.08
N LEU A 18 -13.95 -40.17 8.35
CA LEU A 18 -13.41 -38.82 8.16
C LEU A 18 -14.47 -38.00 7.40
N VAL A 19 -15.32 -37.30 8.13
CA VAL A 19 -16.14 -36.23 7.56
C VAL A 19 -15.18 -35.14 7.14
N ALA A 20 -14.92 -34.99 5.85
CA ALA A 20 -14.17 -33.88 5.31
C ALA A 20 -14.89 -32.57 5.72
N PRO A 21 -14.17 -31.54 6.18
CA PRO A 21 -14.79 -30.25 6.48
C PRO A 21 -15.52 -29.76 5.22
N PRO A 22 -16.67 -29.06 5.36
CA PRO A 22 -17.40 -28.56 4.20
C PRO A 22 -16.44 -27.73 3.38
N GLY A 23 -16.24 -28.13 2.10
CA GLY A 23 -15.27 -27.54 1.21
C GLY A 23 -15.41 -26.03 1.18
N ALA A 24 -14.32 -25.29 1.44
CA ALA A 24 -14.30 -23.85 1.27
C ALA A 24 -14.77 -23.58 -0.17
N ALA A 25 -15.89 -22.86 -0.31
CA ALA A 25 -16.41 -22.50 -1.62
C ALA A 25 -15.29 -21.86 -2.43
N ALA A 26 -15.08 -22.31 -3.67
CA ALA A 26 -14.06 -21.76 -4.56
C ALA A 26 -14.23 -20.25 -4.66
N ALA A 27 -13.10 -19.52 -4.65
CA ALA A 27 -13.13 -18.08 -4.80
C ALA A 27 -13.85 -17.71 -6.12
N PRO A 28 -14.75 -16.69 -6.11
CA PRO A 28 -15.44 -16.28 -7.32
C PRO A 28 -14.46 -15.78 -8.38
N THR A 29 -14.84 -15.86 -9.65
CA THR A 29 -14.04 -15.37 -10.78
C THR A 29 -13.61 -13.92 -10.55
N VAL A 30 -12.31 -13.67 -10.57
CA VAL A 30 -11.71 -12.35 -10.41
C VAL A 30 -11.97 -11.54 -11.68
N PRO A 31 -12.55 -10.32 -11.58
CA PRO A 31 -12.64 -9.44 -12.74
C PRO A 31 -11.25 -9.05 -13.23
N SER A 32 -11.09 -8.85 -14.54
CA SER A 32 -9.81 -8.38 -15.06
C SER A 32 -9.47 -6.99 -14.51
N PRO A 33 -8.19 -6.66 -14.33
CA PRO A 33 -7.78 -5.32 -13.88
C PRO A 33 -8.29 -4.21 -14.81
N ALA A 34 -8.41 -4.47 -16.10
CA ALA A 34 -9.01 -3.54 -17.05
C ALA A 34 -10.50 -3.30 -16.77
N ALA A 35 -11.27 -4.35 -16.48
CA ALA A 35 -12.68 -4.22 -16.11
C ALA A 35 -12.85 -3.45 -14.79
N LEU A 36 -11.98 -3.70 -13.80
CA LEU A 36 -11.99 -2.98 -12.53
C LEU A 36 -11.62 -1.50 -12.72
N ALA A 37 -10.61 -1.20 -13.55
CA ALA A 37 -10.22 0.18 -13.85
C ALA A 37 -11.32 0.94 -14.61
N ALA A 38 -12.01 0.28 -15.53
CA ALA A 38 -13.12 0.86 -16.30
C ALA A 38 -14.39 1.08 -15.45
N ALA A 39 -14.50 0.49 -14.25
CA ALA A 39 -15.65 0.67 -13.38
C ALA A 39 -15.76 2.10 -12.83
N ALA A 40 -14.64 2.80 -12.66
CA ALA A 40 -14.64 4.18 -12.19
C ALA A 40 -15.06 5.14 -13.34
N PRO A 41 -15.98 6.08 -13.08
CA PRO A 41 -16.42 7.01 -14.13
C PRO A 41 -15.28 7.96 -14.53
N ALA A 42 -15.28 8.37 -15.80
CA ALA A 42 -14.41 9.45 -16.26
C ALA A 42 -14.67 10.70 -15.41
N GLY A 43 -13.60 11.44 -15.09
CA GLY A 43 -13.70 12.66 -14.28
C GLY A 43 -14.12 12.41 -12.82
N LEU A 44 -13.92 11.19 -12.29
CA LEU A 44 -14.13 10.91 -10.86
C LEU A 44 -13.25 11.80 -9.98
N ILE A 45 -12.01 11.97 -10.39
CA ILE A 45 -11.01 12.80 -9.72
C ILE A 45 -9.97 13.28 -10.76
N PRO A 46 -9.44 14.52 -10.65
CA PRO A 46 -8.30 14.97 -11.47
C PRO A 46 -7.04 14.17 -11.19
N ASP A 47 -6.10 14.18 -12.13
CA ASP A 47 -4.82 13.47 -11.96
C ASP A 47 -3.90 14.15 -10.93
N ARG A 48 -4.02 15.47 -10.75
CA ARG A 48 -3.34 16.26 -9.69
C ARG A 48 -4.41 16.94 -8.82
N PRO A 49 -4.99 16.20 -7.84
CA PRO A 49 -6.15 16.69 -7.11
C PRO A 49 -5.77 17.66 -5.99
N SER A 50 -6.54 18.73 -5.86
CA SER A 50 -6.54 19.53 -4.63
C SER A 50 -7.21 18.77 -3.47
N PRO A 51 -7.02 19.17 -2.20
CA PRO A 51 -7.71 18.57 -1.07
C PRO A 51 -9.25 18.64 -1.18
N GLU A 52 -9.76 19.64 -1.88
CA GLU A 52 -11.21 19.75 -2.14
C GLU A 52 -11.68 18.79 -3.24
N ASP A 53 -10.86 18.54 -4.28
CA ASP A 53 -11.15 17.50 -5.27
C ASP A 53 -11.20 16.12 -4.62
N VAL A 54 -10.25 15.82 -3.74
CA VAL A 54 -10.24 14.58 -2.95
C VAL A 54 -11.52 14.45 -2.13
N ARG A 55 -11.90 15.51 -1.40
CA ARG A 55 -13.15 15.51 -0.60
C ARG A 55 -14.37 15.21 -1.47
N ARG A 56 -14.53 15.91 -2.59
CA ARG A 56 -15.67 15.72 -3.50
C ARG A 56 -15.71 14.30 -4.08
N ALA A 57 -14.56 13.79 -4.51
CA ALA A 57 -14.45 12.45 -5.06
C ALA A 57 -14.79 11.37 -4.01
N LEU A 58 -14.27 11.48 -2.79
CA LEU A 58 -14.55 10.55 -1.70
C LEU A 58 -16.04 10.53 -1.32
N VAL A 59 -16.68 11.70 -1.20
CA VAL A 59 -18.14 11.78 -0.94
C VAL A 59 -18.93 11.14 -2.08
N ARG A 60 -18.51 11.31 -3.34
CA ARG A 60 -19.12 10.64 -4.48
C ARG A 60 -18.98 9.11 -4.40
N VAL A 61 -17.79 8.60 -4.03
CA VAL A 61 -17.54 7.17 -3.82
C VAL A 61 -18.42 6.61 -2.70
N GLU A 62 -18.45 7.27 -1.54
CA GLU A 62 -19.24 6.84 -0.39
C GLU A 62 -20.72 6.71 -0.75
N ARG A 63 -21.30 7.74 -1.37
CA ARG A 63 -22.70 7.74 -1.81
C ARG A 63 -22.98 6.61 -2.82
N ALA A 64 -22.13 6.47 -3.84
CA ALA A 64 -22.31 5.46 -4.89
C ALA A 64 -22.12 4.03 -4.35
N SER A 65 -21.31 3.86 -3.30
CA SER A 65 -21.09 2.56 -2.65
C SER A 65 -22.21 2.12 -1.72
N HIS A 66 -23.20 2.99 -1.44
CA HIS A 66 -24.28 2.72 -0.47
C HIS A 66 -23.73 2.26 0.89
N GLY A 67 -22.71 2.98 1.41
CA GLY A 67 -22.12 2.73 2.71
C GLY A 67 -21.07 1.58 2.75
N LYS A 68 -20.76 0.94 1.62
CA LYS A 68 -19.68 -0.07 1.55
C LYS A 68 -18.29 0.56 1.64
N VAL A 69 -18.14 1.81 1.23
CA VAL A 69 -17.00 2.68 1.54
C VAL A 69 -17.43 3.66 2.63
N ARG A 70 -16.67 3.71 3.71
CA ARG A 70 -16.89 4.60 4.85
C ARG A 70 -15.77 5.62 4.92
N LEU A 71 -16.12 6.87 5.17
CA LEU A 71 -15.15 7.96 5.31
C LEU A 71 -14.87 8.27 6.78
N GLY A 72 -13.64 8.67 7.05
CA GLY A 72 -13.16 9.08 8.36
C GLY A 72 -12.05 10.13 8.23
N VAL A 73 -11.48 10.46 9.38
CA VAL A 73 -10.35 11.38 9.53
C VAL A 73 -9.41 10.75 10.55
N VAL A 74 -8.14 10.55 10.19
CA VAL A 74 -7.12 10.03 11.12
C VAL A 74 -6.50 11.13 11.98
N GLY A 75 -6.50 12.37 11.50
CA GLY A 75 -5.94 13.53 12.17
C GLY A 75 -6.15 14.82 11.38
N ARG A 76 -5.46 15.85 11.82
CA ARG A 76 -5.43 17.16 11.16
C ARG A 76 -4.01 17.64 11.02
N THR A 77 -3.74 18.38 9.95
CA THR A 77 -2.47 19.06 9.70
C THR A 77 -2.31 20.30 10.58
N ASN A 78 -1.16 20.97 10.50
CA ASN A 78 -0.95 22.25 11.18
C ASN A 78 -1.96 23.33 10.76
N GLU A 79 -2.38 23.35 9.50
CA GLU A 79 -3.43 24.27 9.02
C GLU A 79 -4.86 23.70 9.21
N GLN A 80 -5.03 22.72 10.09
CA GLN A 80 -6.31 22.12 10.46
C GLN A 80 -7.05 21.44 9.31
N ARG A 81 -6.38 21.16 8.19
CA ARG A 81 -6.97 20.33 7.12
C ARG A 81 -7.10 18.89 7.58
N PRO A 82 -8.26 18.23 7.33
CA PRO A 82 -8.44 16.85 7.74
C PRO A 82 -7.59 15.90 6.87
N ILE A 83 -6.84 15.01 7.54
CA ILE A 83 -6.15 13.88 6.91
C ILE A 83 -7.20 12.78 6.74
N ARG A 84 -7.65 12.58 5.50
CA ARG A 84 -8.83 11.78 5.19
C ARG A 84 -8.51 10.29 5.14
N LEU A 85 -9.41 9.52 5.73
CA LEU A 85 -9.41 8.07 5.70
C LEU A 85 -10.62 7.58 4.90
N ALA A 86 -10.43 6.56 4.09
CA ALA A 86 -11.51 5.81 3.48
C ALA A 86 -11.32 4.32 3.74
N THR A 87 -12.36 3.64 4.18
CA THR A 87 -12.34 2.22 4.52
C THR A 87 -13.31 1.44 3.65
N VAL A 88 -12.87 0.34 3.04
CA VAL A 88 -13.70 -0.60 2.30
C VAL A 88 -13.45 -2.03 2.78
N GLY A 89 -14.55 -2.80 2.95
CA GLY A 89 -14.52 -4.15 3.47
C GLY A 89 -14.63 -4.25 5.00
N THR A 90 -14.77 -5.50 5.48
CA THR A 90 -14.99 -5.84 6.89
C THR A 90 -14.25 -7.12 7.30
N GLY A 91 -13.36 -7.62 6.44
CA GLY A 91 -12.58 -8.82 6.71
C GLY A 91 -11.52 -8.61 7.79
N SER A 92 -11.03 -9.71 8.34
CA SER A 92 -10.05 -9.69 9.44
C SER A 92 -8.64 -9.29 9.00
N THR A 93 -8.28 -9.53 7.73
CA THR A 93 -6.97 -9.09 7.22
C THR A 93 -7.04 -7.61 6.85
N ARG A 94 -6.33 -6.78 7.62
CA ARG A 94 -6.32 -5.33 7.43
C ARG A 94 -5.11 -4.89 6.61
N LEU A 95 -5.39 -4.01 5.63
CA LEU A 95 -4.39 -3.36 4.80
C LEU A 95 -4.49 -1.85 5.03
N LEU A 96 -3.36 -1.17 5.08
CA LEU A 96 -3.26 0.29 5.09
C LEU A 96 -2.50 0.76 3.85
N TYR A 97 -3.13 1.56 3.03
CA TYR A 97 -2.46 2.28 1.95
C TYR A 97 -2.33 3.76 2.33
N MET A 98 -1.21 4.34 1.97
CA MET A 98 -0.95 5.76 2.13
C MET A 98 -0.58 6.36 0.78
N THR A 99 -1.03 7.59 0.52
CA THR A 99 -0.66 8.31 -0.71
C THR A 99 -0.30 9.75 -0.39
N GLN A 100 0.59 10.32 -1.18
CA GLN A 100 0.92 11.75 -1.17
C GLN A 100 1.37 12.25 0.22
N GLN A 101 2.32 11.55 0.86
CA GLN A 101 3.05 12.08 2.01
C GLN A 101 3.90 13.30 1.62
N HIS A 102 4.46 13.28 0.40
CA HIS A 102 5.02 14.47 -0.22
C HIS A 102 3.93 15.14 -1.07
N GLY A 103 3.68 16.42 -0.83
CA GLY A 103 2.53 17.10 -1.42
C GLY A 103 2.64 17.29 -2.94
N ASP A 104 3.86 17.28 -3.49
CA ASP A 104 4.19 17.37 -4.92
C ASP A 104 4.16 16.02 -5.66
N GLU A 105 3.78 14.91 -4.98
CA GLU A 105 3.73 13.55 -5.50
C GLU A 105 2.27 13.02 -5.64
N PRO A 106 1.45 13.58 -6.53
CA PRO A 106 0.00 13.40 -6.47
C PRO A 106 -0.53 12.06 -7.02
N LEU A 107 0.21 11.31 -7.87
CA LEU A 107 -0.38 10.27 -8.74
C LEU A 107 -0.91 9.04 -7.99
N GLY A 108 -0.43 8.76 -6.78
CA GLY A 108 -0.99 7.73 -5.90
C GLY A 108 -2.43 8.01 -5.46
N THR A 109 -2.77 9.29 -5.28
CA THR A 109 -4.09 9.73 -4.78
C THR A 109 -5.24 9.41 -5.74
N PRO A 110 -5.21 9.76 -7.04
CA PRO A 110 -6.27 9.35 -7.97
C PRO A 110 -6.34 7.83 -8.17
N ALA A 111 -5.22 7.10 -8.08
CA ALA A 111 -5.23 5.64 -8.11
C ALA A 111 -6.01 5.07 -6.92
N ALA A 112 -5.79 5.60 -5.71
CA ALA A 112 -6.49 5.21 -4.49
C ALA A 112 -8.00 5.45 -4.56
N VAL A 113 -8.42 6.63 -5.04
CA VAL A 113 -9.85 6.95 -5.20
C VAL A 113 -10.51 6.03 -6.24
N ARG A 114 -9.83 5.72 -7.34
CA ARG A 114 -10.30 4.75 -8.35
C ARG A 114 -10.38 3.33 -7.77
N ALA A 115 -9.41 2.92 -6.93
CA ALA A 115 -9.43 1.63 -6.24
C ALA A 115 -10.62 1.54 -5.25
N LEU A 116 -10.89 2.59 -4.47
CA LEU A 116 -12.07 2.66 -3.59
C LEU A 116 -13.37 2.51 -4.38
N TRP A 117 -13.48 3.16 -5.54
CA TRP A 117 -14.64 2.99 -6.42
C TRP A 117 -14.74 1.56 -6.91
N ALA A 118 -13.67 1.00 -7.49
CA ALA A 118 -13.64 -0.33 -8.06
C ALA A 118 -13.97 -1.43 -7.04
N LEU A 119 -13.55 -1.26 -5.78
CA LEU A 119 -13.76 -2.24 -4.72
C LEU A 119 -15.08 -2.06 -3.97
N GLY A 120 -15.59 -0.83 -3.91
CA GLY A 120 -16.73 -0.48 -3.06
C GLY A 120 -18.05 -0.32 -3.81
N VAL A 121 -18.04 0.19 -5.05
CA VAL A 121 -19.28 0.51 -5.77
C VAL A 121 -19.89 -0.71 -6.44
N PRO A 122 -19.17 -1.50 -7.27
CA PRO A 122 -19.72 -2.72 -7.83
C PRO A 122 -20.03 -3.78 -6.74
N ASP A 123 -21.00 -4.67 -7.02
CA ASP A 123 -21.48 -5.65 -6.02
C ASP A 123 -21.63 -7.08 -6.61
N SER A 124 -20.67 -7.52 -7.42
CA SER A 124 -20.61 -8.91 -7.87
C SER A 124 -20.25 -9.87 -6.74
N ALA A 125 -20.37 -11.17 -6.96
CA ALA A 125 -19.96 -12.19 -5.99
C ALA A 125 -18.49 -12.01 -5.55
N TRP A 126 -17.59 -11.66 -6.49
CA TRP A 126 -16.19 -11.38 -6.18
C TRP A 126 -16.03 -10.16 -5.27
N HIS A 127 -16.75 -9.06 -5.50
CA HIS A 127 -16.65 -7.86 -4.66
C HIS A 127 -17.12 -8.14 -3.22
N ARG A 128 -18.24 -8.84 -3.05
CA ARG A 128 -18.73 -9.24 -1.73
C ARG A 128 -17.75 -10.17 -1.03
N TRP A 129 -17.22 -11.15 -1.75
CA TRP A 129 -16.23 -12.09 -1.24
C TRP A 129 -14.95 -11.36 -0.80
N LEU A 130 -14.38 -10.47 -1.63
CA LEU A 130 -13.17 -9.71 -1.29
C LEU A 130 -13.40 -8.85 -0.04
N ARG A 131 -14.49 -8.07 0.01
CA ARG A 131 -14.82 -7.22 1.16
C ARG A 131 -15.07 -8.01 2.45
N SER A 132 -15.46 -9.28 2.38
CA SER A 132 -15.60 -10.14 3.56
C SER A 132 -14.28 -10.70 4.06
N ARG A 133 -13.21 -10.66 3.25
CA ARG A 133 -11.89 -11.23 3.59
C ARG A 133 -10.91 -10.19 4.09
N VAL A 134 -10.97 -8.99 3.53
CA VAL A 134 -10.05 -7.89 3.85
C VAL A 134 -10.80 -6.64 4.29
N THR A 135 -10.13 -5.86 5.12
CA THR A 135 -10.45 -4.46 5.39
C THR A 135 -9.32 -3.62 4.81
N ILE A 136 -9.65 -2.73 3.89
CA ILE A 136 -8.67 -1.86 3.25
C ILE A 136 -8.93 -0.43 3.72
N ASP A 137 -7.97 0.12 4.43
CA ASP A 137 -7.95 1.51 4.87
C ASP A 137 -7.00 2.29 3.97
N ILE A 138 -7.41 3.44 3.51
CA ILE A 138 -6.59 4.31 2.68
C ILE A 138 -6.53 5.69 3.31
N VAL A 139 -5.33 6.12 3.71
CA VAL A 139 -5.04 7.52 4.00
C VAL A 139 -4.88 8.23 2.66
N VAL A 140 -5.94 8.88 2.23
CA VAL A 140 -5.99 9.53 0.92
C VAL A 140 -5.46 10.95 1.04
N GLN A 141 -4.33 11.21 0.40
CA GLN A 141 -3.60 12.49 0.48
C GLN A 141 -3.16 12.82 1.93
N ALA A 142 -2.09 12.13 2.38
CA ALA A 142 -1.58 12.26 3.75
C ALA A 142 -1.09 13.69 4.08
N ASN A 143 -0.63 14.44 3.08
CA ASN A 143 -0.13 15.81 3.19
C ASN A 143 -0.99 16.82 2.39
N PRO A 144 -2.18 17.18 2.88
CA PRO A 144 -3.02 18.14 2.17
C PRO A 144 -2.45 19.58 2.19
N ASP A 145 -1.62 19.93 3.18
CA ASP A 145 -0.99 21.27 3.25
C ASP A 145 0.12 21.40 2.19
N GLY A 146 0.97 20.38 2.04
CA GLY A 146 1.96 20.30 0.98
C GLY A 146 1.32 20.23 -0.41
N ALA A 147 0.21 19.50 -0.55
CA ALA A 147 -0.51 19.39 -1.83
C ALA A 147 -1.02 20.76 -2.32
N VAL A 148 -1.55 21.61 -1.42
CA VAL A 148 -1.99 22.96 -1.78
C VAL A 148 -0.83 23.80 -2.30
N ARG A 149 0.39 23.59 -1.78
CA ARG A 149 1.60 24.35 -2.11
C ARG A 149 2.44 23.71 -3.20
N ASN A 150 2.06 22.50 -3.63
CA ASN A 150 2.87 21.68 -4.53
C ASN A 150 4.33 21.59 -4.03
N GLN A 151 4.49 21.21 -2.76
CA GLN A 151 5.78 21.05 -2.09
C GLN A 151 5.90 19.69 -1.42
N ARG A 152 7.15 19.19 -1.29
CA ARG A 152 7.46 17.92 -0.64
C ARG A 152 7.01 17.91 0.83
N TYR A 153 7.46 18.89 1.58
CA TYR A 153 7.28 19.00 3.03
C TYR A 153 5.82 19.27 3.42
N ASN A 154 5.47 18.99 4.67
CA ASN A 154 4.23 19.53 5.25
C ASN A 154 4.33 21.07 5.37
N HIS A 155 3.40 21.71 6.05
CA HIS A 155 3.51 23.15 6.34
C HIS A 155 3.72 23.37 7.82
N ASP A 156 4.95 23.73 8.18
CA ASP A 156 5.32 24.18 9.52
C ASP A 156 6.44 25.24 9.44
N PRO A 157 6.10 26.53 9.46
CA PRO A 157 7.11 27.60 9.41
C PRO A 157 8.12 27.58 10.56
N SER A 158 7.84 26.86 11.64
CA SER A 158 8.74 26.69 12.78
C SER A 158 9.68 25.49 12.66
N ALA A 159 9.53 24.70 11.58
CA ALA A 159 10.33 23.51 11.37
C ALA A 159 11.83 23.79 11.40
N SER A 160 12.56 22.92 12.09
CA SER A 160 14.01 23.02 12.27
C SER A 160 14.61 21.66 12.57
N GLY A 161 15.94 21.53 12.41
CA GLY A 161 16.67 20.30 12.64
C GLY A 161 16.62 19.35 11.43
N ASP A 162 16.97 18.08 11.67
CA ASP A 162 17.07 17.06 10.65
C ASP A 162 15.74 16.80 9.93
N TYR A 163 15.83 16.53 8.64
CA TYR A 163 14.66 16.24 7.80
C TYR A 163 13.60 17.36 7.73
N SER A 164 14.02 18.63 8.00
CA SER A 164 13.20 19.81 7.81
C SER A 164 13.76 20.71 6.71
N GLU A 165 12.87 21.51 6.11
CA GLU A 165 13.24 22.68 5.32
C GLU A 165 12.87 23.92 6.15
N PRO A 166 13.84 24.68 6.67
CA PRO A 166 13.57 25.82 7.53
C PRO A 166 12.60 26.84 6.92
N GLY A 167 11.57 27.23 7.66
CA GLY A 167 10.53 28.15 7.20
C GLY A 167 9.46 27.51 6.31
N VAL A 168 9.59 26.22 5.98
CA VAL A 168 8.68 25.47 5.12
C VAL A 168 7.97 24.36 5.87
N GLY A 169 8.70 23.36 6.40
CA GLY A 169 8.10 22.22 7.07
C GLY A 169 9.03 21.02 7.20
N TYR A 170 8.45 19.88 7.61
CA TYR A 170 9.12 18.60 7.80
C TYR A 170 8.83 17.63 6.65
N ASP A 171 9.79 16.77 6.31
CA ASP A 171 9.57 15.60 5.47
C ASP A 171 8.79 14.54 6.26
N ILE A 172 7.49 14.40 6.00
CA ILE A 172 6.61 13.47 6.72
C ILE A 172 7.17 12.05 6.72
N ASN A 173 7.77 11.61 5.60
CA ASN A 173 8.34 10.27 5.44
C ASN A 173 9.71 10.10 6.12
N ARG A 174 10.02 10.92 7.12
CA ARG A 174 11.14 10.76 8.05
C ARG A 174 10.68 10.70 9.52
N PHE A 175 9.38 10.87 9.76
CA PHE A 175 8.82 10.97 11.11
C PHE A 175 7.85 9.85 11.48
N HIS A 176 7.90 8.69 10.79
CA HIS A 176 7.17 7.49 11.20
C HIS A 176 7.93 6.67 12.25
N ASN A 177 8.92 7.26 12.92
CA ASN A 177 9.82 6.54 13.84
C ASN A 177 9.02 5.76 14.92
N PRO A 178 9.11 4.40 14.95
CA PRO A 178 8.37 3.57 15.88
C PRO A 178 9.05 3.44 17.26
N ILE A 179 10.27 3.98 17.39
CA ILE A 179 11.10 3.88 18.61
C ILE A 179 10.88 5.11 19.48
N THR A 180 10.69 6.26 18.86
CA THR A 180 10.38 7.52 19.56
C THR A 180 8.94 7.52 20.06
N PRO A 181 8.66 7.99 21.29
CA PRO A 181 7.28 8.16 21.74
C PRO A 181 6.46 8.97 20.76
N ILE A 182 5.24 8.53 20.45
CA ILE A 182 4.38 9.17 19.43
C ILE A 182 4.11 10.64 19.78
N GLU A 183 4.04 10.94 21.07
CA GLU A 183 3.74 12.30 21.56
C GLU A 183 4.89 13.29 21.28
N ASP A 184 6.12 12.80 21.15
CA ASP A 184 7.31 13.60 20.85
C ASP A 184 7.50 13.84 19.35
N ASN A 185 6.67 13.25 18.52
CA ASN A 185 6.71 13.44 17.06
C ASN A 185 6.15 14.82 16.70
N PRO A 186 6.96 15.75 16.16
CA PRO A 186 6.51 17.11 15.84
C PRO A 186 5.56 17.18 14.63
N VAL A 187 5.52 16.12 13.81
CA VAL A 187 4.80 16.08 12.54
C VAL A 187 3.40 15.50 12.73
N PRO A 188 2.34 16.32 12.69
CA PRO A 188 0.99 15.86 13.00
C PRO A 188 0.47 14.78 12.03
N GLU A 189 0.91 14.79 10.78
CA GLU A 189 0.49 13.82 9.76
C GLU A 189 1.00 12.42 10.09
N SER A 190 2.31 12.24 10.27
CA SER A 190 2.91 10.95 10.62
C SER A 190 2.46 10.48 12.01
N ARG A 191 2.36 11.40 12.97
CA ARG A 191 1.82 11.11 14.31
C ARG A 191 0.39 10.54 14.24
N ALA A 192 -0.46 11.12 13.42
CA ALA A 192 -1.84 10.64 13.24
C ALA A 192 -1.89 9.24 12.60
N ILE A 193 -1.03 8.99 11.60
CA ILE A 193 -0.96 7.69 10.92
C ILE A 193 -0.38 6.62 11.84
N LEU A 194 0.65 6.94 12.63
CA LEU A 194 1.21 6.04 13.64
C LEU A 194 0.15 5.65 14.69
N ARG A 195 -0.60 6.61 15.24
CA ARG A 195 -1.71 6.34 16.15
C ARG A 195 -2.76 5.44 15.53
N TYR A 196 -3.09 5.67 14.25
CA TYR A 196 -4.01 4.83 13.51
C TYR A 196 -3.48 3.40 13.36
N TRP A 197 -2.18 3.25 13.04
CA TRP A 197 -1.54 1.95 12.97
C TRP A 197 -1.61 1.21 14.31
N HIS A 198 -1.29 1.87 15.43
CA HIS A 198 -1.35 1.28 16.77
C HIS A 198 -2.77 0.91 17.20
N ALA A 199 -3.79 1.59 16.68
CA ALA A 199 -5.18 1.26 16.97
C ALA A 199 -5.71 0.09 16.13
N THR A 200 -5.10 -0.21 14.98
CA THR A 200 -5.68 -1.13 13.99
C THR A 200 -4.78 -2.29 13.58
N HIS A 201 -3.49 -2.20 13.83
CA HIS A 201 -2.46 -3.22 13.53
C HIS A 201 -2.61 -3.83 12.13
N PRO A 202 -2.51 -3.05 11.05
CA PRO A 202 -2.65 -3.57 9.70
C PRO A 202 -1.54 -4.58 9.39
N ALA A 203 -1.93 -5.73 8.82
CA ALA A 203 -0.98 -6.77 8.44
C ALA A 203 -0.10 -6.35 7.26
N ILE A 204 -0.58 -5.43 6.43
CA ILE A 204 0.09 -4.93 5.23
C ILE A 204 0.02 -3.41 5.22
N VAL A 205 1.15 -2.75 4.93
CA VAL A 205 1.23 -1.30 4.69
C VAL A 205 1.90 -1.05 3.35
N VAL A 206 1.29 -0.25 2.48
CA VAL A 206 1.89 0.16 1.21
C VAL A 206 1.84 1.68 1.10
N ASP A 207 3.00 2.27 0.86
CA ASP A 207 3.21 3.70 0.77
C ASP A 207 3.51 4.10 -0.68
N TYR A 208 2.67 4.96 -1.25
CA TYR A 208 2.72 5.36 -2.66
C TYR A 208 3.29 6.76 -2.80
N HIS A 209 4.43 6.84 -3.46
CA HIS A 209 5.24 8.02 -3.73
C HIS A 209 5.46 8.25 -5.22
N MET A 210 6.21 9.30 -5.54
CA MET A 210 6.78 9.53 -6.85
C MET A 210 8.27 9.81 -6.73
N GLN A 211 9.00 9.36 -7.74
CA GLN A 211 10.44 9.59 -7.92
C GLN A 211 10.72 10.34 -9.22
N GLY A 212 11.94 10.86 -9.37
CA GLY A 212 12.43 11.35 -10.65
C GLY A 212 12.45 10.27 -11.74
N ARG A 213 13.06 10.60 -12.87
CA ARG A 213 13.20 9.67 -14.02
C ARG A 213 14.54 8.96 -13.97
N TYR A 214 14.51 7.64 -14.17
CA TYR A 214 15.69 6.77 -14.09
C TYR A 214 15.71 5.75 -15.22
N LEU A 215 16.90 5.25 -15.52
CA LEU A 215 17.07 4.11 -16.43
C LEU A 215 17.08 2.79 -15.65
N GLN A 216 16.76 1.71 -16.33
CA GLN A 216 17.11 0.36 -15.94
C GLN A 216 18.53 0.03 -16.40
N PRO A 217 19.17 -1.05 -15.89
CA PRO A 217 20.48 -1.48 -16.35
C PRO A 217 20.53 -1.80 -17.86
N ASP A 218 19.41 -2.14 -18.47
CA ASP A 218 19.28 -2.43 -19.91
C ASP A 218 18.99 -1.18 -20.77
N GLY A 219 19.03 0.00 -20.17
CA GLY A 219 18.80 1.28 -20.84
C GLY A 219 17.33 1.69 -21.02
N ARG A 220 16.36 0.85 -20.64
CA ARG A 220 14.94 1.25 -20.65
C ARG A 220 14.63 2.23 -19.52
N GLU A 221 13.68 3.12 -19.74
CA GLU A 221 13.23 4.03 -18.70
C GLU A 221 12.46 3.27 -17.62
N THR A 222 12.82 3.51 -16.34
CA THR A 222 12.09 3.02 -15.18
C THR A 222 10.75 3.75 -15.06
N THR A 223 9.68 3.03 -14.91
CA THR A 223 8.33 3.60 -14.76
C THR A 223 7.80 3.51 -13.34
N ALA A 224 8.36 2.64 -12.54
CA ALA A 224 8.13 2.55 -11.09
C ALA A 224 9.32 1.88 -10.40
N SER A 225 9.50 2.17 -9.12
CA SER A 225 10.44 1.43 -8.25
C SER A 225 9.73 0.96 -7.00
N ILE A 226 10.22 -0.13 -6.40
CA ILE A 226 9.68 -0.68 -5.16
C ILE A 226 10.80 -1.03 -4.19
N LEU A 227 10.50 -0.95 -2.87
CA LEU A 227 11.43 -1.40 -1.85
C LEU A 227 10.69 -1.87 -0.60
N TRP A 228 11.14 -2.99 -0.04
CA TRP A 228 10.74 -3.52 1.25
C TRP A 228 11.58 -2.91 2.39
N PRO A 229 11.29 -3.17 3.68
CA PRO A 229 12.09 -2.69 4.80
C PRO A 229 13.56 -3.13 4.70
N THR A 230 14.46 -2.18 4.89
CA THR A 230 15.92 -2.39 4.89
C THR A 230 16.55 -2.08 6.25
N SER A 231 15.78 -1.54 7.20
CA SER A 231 16.27 -1.32 8.57
C SER A 231 16.57 -2.65 9.25
N PRO A 232 17.75 -2.79 9.90
CA PRO A 232 18.12 -3.98 10.65
C PRO A 232 17.22 -4.25 11.87
N LEU A 233 16.42 -3.27 12.27
CA LEU A 233 15.44 -3.37 13.34
C LEU A 233 14.15 -4.08 12.90
N ALA A 234 13.90 -4.19 11.59
CA ALA A 234 12.76 -4.95 11.10
C ALA A 234 12.98 -6.45 11.30
N GLY A 235 12.04 -7.10 11.98
CA GLY A 235 12.14 -8.54 12.24
C GLY A 235 12.12 -9.37 10.96
N PRO A 236 12.83 -10.52 10.91
CA PRO A 236 12.96 -11.32 9.69
C PRO A 236 11.61 -11.74 9.10
N ALA A 237 10.63 -12.09 9.92
CA ALA A 237 9.30 -12.46 9.43
C ALA A 237 8.56 -11.29 8.73
N ALA A 238 8.76 -10.05 9.18
CA ALA A 238 8.19 -8.87 8.52
C ALA A 238 8.90 -8.59 7.19
N VAL A 239 10.24 -8.75 7.16
CA VAL A 239 11.04 -8.60 5.94
C VAL A 239 10.65 -9.65 4.90
N ASP A 240 10.54 -10.93 5.27
CA ASP A 240 10.16 -12.03 4.37
C ASP A 240 8.78 -11.78 3.75
N ARG A 241 7.79 -11.39 4.57
CA ARG A 241 6.44 -11.04 4.07
C ARG A 241 6.47 -9.79 3.17
N SER A 242 7.32 -8.83 3.49
CA SER A 242 7.48 -7.63 2.67
C SER A 242 8.13 -7.96 1.31
N ARG A 243 9.05 -8.92 1.27
CA ARG A 243 9.63 -9.42 0.01
C ARG A 243 8.58 -10.16 -0.84
N GLN A 244 7.71 -10.96 -0.23
CA GLN A 244 6.55 -11.57 -0.91
C GLN A 244 5.62 -10.50 -1.48
N LEU A 245 5.34 -9.45 -0.69
CA LEU A 245 4.55 -8.30 -1.11
C LEU A 245 5.22 -7.55 -2.28
N ALA A 246 6.54 -7.36 -2.24
CA ALA A 246 7.31 -6.72 -3.30
C ALA A 246 7.21 -7.52 -4.62
N VAL A 247 7.41 -8.84 -4.58
CA VAL A 247 7.29 -9.70 -5.77
C VAL A 247 5.87 -9.68 -6.33
N ARG A 248 4.83 -9.73 -5.48
CA ARG A 248 3.43 -9.63 -5.92
C ARG A 248 3.16 -8.32 -6.65
N ASN A 249 3.67 -7.21 -6.12
CA ASN A 249 3.51 -5.89 -6.73
C ASN A 249 4.36 -5.75 -8.00
N TYR A 250 5.60 -6.26 -8.01
CA TYR A 250 6.43 -6.32 -9.20
C TYR A 250 5.71 -7.04 -10.34
N ASP A 251 5.22 -8.25 -10.09
CA ASP A 251 4.50 -9.06 -11.10
C ASP A 251 3.26 -8.31 -11.63
N ALA A 252 2.48 -7.71 -10.73
CA ALA A 252 1.26 -7.00 -11.13
C ALA A 252 1.59 -5.74 -11.95
N MET A 253 2.52 -4.94 -11.52
CA MET A 253 2.89 -3.72 -12.24
C MET A 253 3.57 -4.04 -13.59
N THR A 254 4.44 -5.04 -13.65
CA THR A 254 5.16 -5.40 -14.87
C THR A 254 4.25 -6.13 -15.86
N TYR A 255 3.58 -7.20 -15.45
CA TYR A 255 2.88 -8.08 -16.40
C TYR A 255 1.43 -7.65 -16.65
N VAL A 256 0.80 -6.92 -15.75
CA VAL A 256 -0.59 -6.47 -15.93
C VAL A 256 -0.66 -5.01 -16.36
N ALA A 257 0.12 -4.12 -15.75
CA ALA A 257 0.16 -2.72 -16.15
C ALA A 257 1.12 -2.46 -17.33
N GLY A 258 2.15 -3.29 -17.50
CA GLY A 258 3.19 -3.12 -18.52
C GLY A 258 4.29 -2.15 -18.10
N ALA A 259 4.49 -1.99 -16.78
CA ALA A 259 5.49 -1.08 -16.23
C ALA A 259 6.90 -1.68 -16.24
N ASN A 260 7.92 -0.84 -16.40
CA ASN A 260 9.33 -1.20 -16.17
C ASN A 260 9.64 -0.93 -14.70
N VAL A 261 9.61 -1.98 -13.87
CA VAL A 261 9.75 -1.87 -12.42
C VAL A 261 11.18 -2.19 -11.98
N THR A 262 11.74 -1.36 -11.10
CA THR A 262 13.07 -1.54 -10.52
C THR A 262 13.01 -1.61 -8.99
N ARG A 263 14.13 -2.03 -8.39
CA ARG A 263 14.34 -1.94 -6.96
C ARG A 263 14.87 -0.55 -6.61
N TYR A 264 14.16 0.15 -5.73
CA TYR A 264 14.57 1.45 -5.18
C TYR A 264 15.82 1.30 -4.30
N PRO A 265 16.79 2.22 -4.33
CA PRO A 265 18.04 2.08 -3.58
C PRO A 265 17.99 2.60 -2.12
N GLY A 266 16.82 2.82 -1.56
CA GLY A 266 16.63 3.55 -0.29
C GLY A 266 17.44 3.07 0.92
N GLY A 267 17.60 3.94 1.91
CA GLY A 267 18.37 3.73 3.15
C GLY A 267 17.60 2.98 4.24
N ASP A 268 18.25 2.83 5.40
CA ASP A 268 17.79 1.99 6.53
C ASP A 268 17.18 2.78 7.69
N TYR A 269 17.07 4.12 7.56
CA TYR A 269 16.54 4.98 8.61
C TYR A 269 15.14 4.56 9.05
N GLU A 270 14.95 4.39 10.37
CA GLU A 270 13.75 3.84 10.98
C GLU A 270 12.51 4.76 10.87
N GLY A 271 12.72 6.06 10.67
CA GLY A 271 11.64 7.04 10.48
C GLY A 271 10.99 7.02 9.10
N ILE A 272 11.56 6.29 8.13
CA ILE A 272 10.94 6.10 6.82
C ILE A 272 9.78 5.11 6.95
N ALA A 273 8.60 5.44 6.43
CA ALA A 273 7.39 4.65 6.61
C ALA A 273 7.55 3.15 6.29
N ARG A 274 8.19 2.79 5.17
CA ARG A 274 8.42 1.38 4.84
C ARG A 274 9.22 0.63 5.90
N ASN A 275 10.25 1.28 6.50
CA ASN A 275 11.06 0.70 7.58
C ASN A 275 10.27 0.69 8.88
N ALA A 276 9.64 1.79 9.25
CA ALA A 276 8.84 1.94 10.46
C ALA A 276 7.78 0.85 10.61
N TYR A 277 6.96 0.67 9.58
CA TYR A 277 5.90 -0.33 9.62
C TYR A 277 6.41 -1.76 9.51
N GLY A 278 7.58 -1.97 8.89
CA GLY A 278 8.31 -3.24 8.96
C GLY A 278 8.82 -3.56 10.37
N ILE A 279 9.39 -2.58 11.07
CA ILE A 279 9.82 -2.69 12.47
C ILE A 279 8.61 -3.02 13.37
N LEU A 280 7.46 -2.40 13.11
CA LEU A 280 6.21 -2.65 13.81
C LEU A 280 5.56 -4.00 13.45
N GLY A 281 6.12 -4.77 12.50
CA GLY A 281 5.70 -6.13 12.17
C GLY A 281 4.75 -6.28 11.00
N SER A 282 4.36 -5.20 10.32
CA SER A 282 3.60 -5.28 9.06
C SER A 282 4.48 -5.74 7.89
N ALA A 283 3.90 -6.44 6.93
CA ALA A 283 4.49 -6.49 5.60
C ALA A 283 4.40 -5.08 4.99
N SER A 284 5.55 -4.45 4.75
CA SER A 284 5.60 -3.04 4.37
C SER A 284 6.30 -2.87 3.02
N LEU A 285 5.79 -1.96 2.18
CA LEU A 285 6.31 -1.71 0.84
C LEU A 285 6.24 -0.23 0.49
N LEU A 286 7.33 0.29 -0.06
CA LEU A 286 7.38 1.54 -0.79
C LEU A 286 7.09 1.27 -2.27
N VAL A 287 6.26 2.10 -2.88
CA VAL A 287 6.03 2.15 -4.33
C VAL A 287 6.26 3.57 -4.81
N GLU A 288 7.26 3.75 -5.66
CA GLU A 288 7.64 5.02 -6.28
C GLU A 288 7.21 5.02 -7.75
N LEU A 289 6.34 5.90 -8.16
CA LEU A 289 5.99 6.12 -9.55
C LEU A 289 6.96 7.14 -10.15
N SER A 290 7.53 6.86 -11.33
CA SER A 290 8.41 7.84 -11.98
C SER A 290 7.62 9.06 -12.48
N ASP A 291 8.21 10.26 -12.43
CA ASP A 291 7.63 11.49 -12.96
C ASP A 291 7.74 11.52 -14.51
N LEU A 292 6.96 10.66 -15.15
CA LEU A 292 6.91 10.55 -16.60
C LEU A 292 6.22 11.75 -17.23
N PRO A 293 6.44 12.02 -18.55
CA PRO A 293 5.72 13.04 -19.29
C PRO A 293 4.20 12.96 -19.09
N GLN A 294 3.53 14.11 -19.19
CA GLN A 294 2.11 14.26 -18.86
C GLN A 294 1.18 13.30 -19.63
N GLU A 295 1.51 12.98 -20.86
CA GLU A 295 0.76 12.02 -21.69
C GLU A 295 0.79 10.58 -21.12
N GLN A 296 1.71 10.28 -20.21
CA GLN A 296 1.82 8.98 -19.53
C GLN A 296 1.19 8.97 -18.12
N THR A 297 0.60 10.07 -17.68
CA THR A 297 -0.01 10.18 -16.34
C THR A 297 -1.07 9.10 -16.09
N ALA A 298 -1.95 8.86 -17.08
CA ALA A 298 -2.97 7.82 -16.97
C ALA A 298 -2.37 6.41 -16.83
N PHE A 299 -1.22 6.16 -17.46
CA PHE A 299 -0.47 4.91 -17.32
C PHE A 299 0.09 4.76 -15.90
N GLN A 300 0.66 5.80 -15.31
CA GLN A 300 1.19 5.79 -13.96
C GLN A 300 0.08 5.57 -12.91
N ILE A 301 -1.03 6.28 -13.04
CA ILE A 301 -2.21 6.07 -12.18
C ILE A 301 -2.71 4.62 -12.27
N ARG A 302 -2.76 4.05 -13.49
CA ARG A 302 -3.14 2.65 -13.69
C ARG A 302 -2.13 1.69 -13.06
N THR A 303 -0.84 1.99 -13.09
CA THR A 303 0.22 1.18 -12.48
C THR A 303 0.03 1.09 -10.96
N ALA A 304 -0.18 2.21 -10.27
CA ALA A 304 -0.50 2.24 -8.84
C ALA A 304 -1.83 1.53 -8.53
N PHE A 305 -2.86 1.76 -9.33
CA PHE A 305 -4.16 1.09 -9.20
C PHE A 305 -4.03 -0.45 -9.25
N VAL A 306 -3.30 -0.97 -10.24
CA VAL A 306 -3.08 -2.42 -10.41
C VAL A 306 -2.33 -2.99 -9.21
N SER A 307 -1.33 -2.30 -8.69
CA SER A 307 -0.61 -2.64 -7.46
C SER A 307 -1.56 -2.76 -6.26
N MET A 308 -2.43 -1.77 -6.03
CA MET A 308 -3.42 -1.78 -4.94
C MET A 308 -4.39 -2.97 -5.05
N ILE A 309 -4.92 -3.23 -6.23
CA ILE A 309 -5.86 -4.35 -6.48
C ILE A 309 -5.16 -5.70 -6.29
N ALA A 310 -3.94 -5.87 -6.81
CA ALA A 310 -3.19 -7.12 -6.70
C ALA A 310 -2.84 -7.46 -5.26
N THR A 311 -2.48 -6.46 -4.46
CA THR A 311 -2.23 -6.61 -3.02
C THR A 311 -3.51 -7.03 -2.29
N ALA A 312 -4.63 -6.34 -2.53
CA ALA A 312 -5.92 -6.65 -1.91
C ALA A 312 -6.41 -8.06 -2.27
N GLN A 313 -6.34 -8.43 -3.55
CA GLN A 313 -6.71 -9.77 -4.02
C GLN A 313 -5.84 -10.84 -3.39
N GLY A 314 -4.51 -10.66 -3.43
CA GLY A 314 -3.55 -11.64 -2.89
C GLY A 314 -3.67 -11.83 -1.38
N ALA A 315 -4.03 -10.77 -0.65
CA ALA A 315 -4.33 -10.84 0.78
C ALA A 315 -5.65 -11.58 1.05
N ALA A 316 -6.68 -11.33 0.22
CA ALA A 316 -8.01 -11.94 0.37
C ALA A 316 -8.02 -13.45 0.12
N ASP A 317 -7.27 -13.94 -0.88
CA ASP A 317 -7.20 -15.37 -1.24
C ASP A 317 -5.98 -16.10 -0.66
N GLY A 318 -5.12 -15.40 0.09
CA GLY A 318 -3.89 -15.92 0.67
C GLY A 318 -2.79 -16.23 -0.35
N SER A 319 -2.98 -15.91 -1.66
CA SER A 319 -1.96 -16.14 -2.69
C SER A 319 -0.71 -15.30 -2.50
N LEU A 320 -0.85 -14.12 -1.85
CA LEU A 320 0.27 -13.24 -1.51
C LEU A 320 1.34 -13.98 -0.70
N TRP A 321 0.92 -14.81 0.26
CA TRP A 321 1.83 -15.52 1.18
C TRP A 321 2.37 -16.84 0.61
N ARG A 322 2.01 -17.17 -0.63
CA ARG A 322 2.54 -18.32 -1.38
C ARG A 322 3.57 -17.93 -2.43
N VAL A 323 3.80 -16.62 -2.60
CA VAL A 323 4.83 -16.11 -3.51
C VAL A 323 6.21 -16.43 -2.94
N ASN A 324 7.16 -16.86 -3.79
CA ASN A 324 8.55 -16.98 -3.39
C ASN A 324 9.16 -15.58 -3.23
N GLY A 325 9.43 -15.18 -1.97
CA GLY A 325 10.00 -13.88 -1.62
C GLY A 325 11.43 -13.67 -2.14
N ASP A 326 12.21 -14.74 -2.37
CA ASP A 326 13.60 -14.63 -2.86
C ASP A 326 13.68 -14.03 -4.27
N ARG A 327 12.60 -14.14 -5.05
CA ARG A 327 12.49 -13.44 -6.34
C ARG A 327 12.65 -11.92 -6.22
N ALA A 328 12.45 -11.34 -5.05
CA ALA A 328 12.67 -9.91 -4.84
C ALA A 328 14.12 -9.49 -5.15
N ASP A 329 15.10 -10.36 -4.92
CA ASP A 329 16.51 -10.08 -5.24
C ASP A 329 16.78 -10.01 -6.75
N SER A 330 15.92 -10.64 -7.56
CA SER A 330 16.00 -10.61 -9.02
C SER A 330 15.35 -9.36 -9.65
N ILE A 331 14.68 -8.51 -8.86
CA ILE A 331 14.14 -7.24 -9.35
C ILE A 331 15.31 -6.34 -9.75
N PRO A 332 15.37 -5.84 -11.01
CA PRO A 332 16.47 -5.03 -11.48
C PRO A 332 16.72 -3.80 -10.58
N ALA A 333 17.95 -3.50 -10.26
CA ALA A 333 18.27 -2.29 -9.52
C ALA A 333 17.91 -1.04 -10.34
N ARG A 334 17.48 0.03 -9.68
CA ARG A 334 17.31 1.34 -10.31
C ARG A 334 18.69 1.84 -10.78
N GLY A 335 18.78 2.23 -12.04
CA GLY A 335 20.00 2.76 -12.64
C GLY A 335 20.12 4.29 -12.49
N PRO A 336 20.95 4.94 -13.33
CA PRO A 336 21.20 6.36 -13.21
C PRO A 336 19.94 7.20 -13.51
N SER A 337 19.90 8.41 -12.93
CA SER A 337 18.88 9.41 -13.25
C SER A 337 19.02 9.90 -14.70
N LEU A 338 17.89 10.13 -15.34
CA LEU A 338 17.85 10.86 -16.59
C LEU A 338 18.02 12.37 -16.31
N PRO A 339 18.77 13.11 -17.15
CA PRO A 339 18.83 14.56 -17.05
C PRO A 339 17.44 15.15 -17.31
N ASP A 340 17.09 16.16 -16.50
CA ASP A 340 15.89 17.00 -16.60
C ASP A 340 14.55 16.38 -16.21
N THR A 341 14.30 16.43 -14.88
CA THR A 341 12.96 16.66 -14.35
C THR A 341 13.06 17.77 -13.30
N PRO A 342 12.70 19.00 -13.60
CA PRO A 342 12.93 20.15 -12.69
C PRO A 342 12.17 20.06 -11.36
N ALA A 343 11.10 19.30 -11.28
CA ALA A 343 10.16 19.29 -10.15
C ALA A 343 10.57 18.41 -8.95
N LEU A 344 11.40 17.38 -9.15
CA LEU A 344 11.74 16.42 -8.08
C LEU A 344 13.24 16.39 -7.70
N ARG A 345 14.03 17.38 -8.12
CA ARG A 345 15.49 17.40 -7.91
C ARG A 345 15.99 17.41 -6.47
N ARG A 346 15.12 17.55 -5.46
CA ARG A 346 15.51 17.66 -4.05
C ARG A 346 15.26 16.40 -3.22
N ALA A 347 14.69 15.35 -3.80
CA ALA A 347 14.25 14.17 -3.05
C ALA A 347 15.30 13.07 -2.84
N ASP A 348 16.36 13.04 -3.68
CA ASP A 348 17.30 11.92 -3.75
C ASP A 348 18.62 12.14 -3.00
N ALA A 349 18.80 13.25 -2.32
CA ALA A 349 20.05 13.63 -1.64
C ALA A 349 19.94 13.55 -0.10
N ALA A 350 19.40 12.42 0.42
CA ALA A 350 19.53 12.11 1.85
C ALA A 350 19.36 10.61 2.14
#